data_5b8669bedb6cbcb5c0e2c001d440158f
#
_entry.id   5b8669bedb6cbcb5c0e2c001d440158f
#
_cell.length_a   1.000
_cell.length_b   1.000
_cell.length_c   1.000
_cell.angle_alpha   90.00
_cell.angle_beta   90.00
_cell.angle_gamma   90.00
#
_symmetry.space_group_name_H-M   'P 1'
#
loop_
_entity.id
_entity.type
_entity.pdbx_description
1 polymer ?
#
loop_
_entity_poly.entity_id
_entity_poly.type
_entity_poly.pdbx_seq_one_letter_code
_entity_poly.pdbx_strand_id
1 'polypeptide(L)'
;MAMDDKVLKKREEIQEQDKWSINEIYSNDEVWEKEYKELQEEAPKLKEFEGKLGDGETLIRYFEVNEKVSRKAEKIYVYAHLRCDEDTSNTKYQAMMNKIDAYMAEYATYTAYVVPEILSLPDGTIEKQMEELKGLEPYKFLLENILKEKPHVL
;
A
#
# COMPACT_ATOMS: atom_id res chain seq x y z
N MET A 1 33.13 27.81 27.55
CA MET A 1 31.75 27.35 27.31
C MET A 1 31.81 25.86 27.05
N ALA A 2 31.36 25.08 27.99
CA ALA A 2 31.20 23.66 27.77
C ALA A 2 30.00 23.49 26.82
N MET A 3 30.22 22.93 25.62
CA MET A 3 29.13 22.37 24.81
C MET A 3 28.52 21.26 25.67
N ASP A 4 27.29 21.48 26.09
CA ASP A 4 26.48 20.45 26.73
C ASP A 4 26.30 19.35 25.68
N ASP A 5 27.10 18.31 25.77
CA ASP A 5 26.93 17.09 25.00
C ASP A 5 25.58 16.49 25.42
N LYS A 6 24.50 16.93 24.77
CA LYS A 6 23.19 16.31 24.93
C LYS A 6 23.28 14.88 24.40
N VAL A 7 23.72 13.98 25.29
CA VAL A 7 23.63 12.55 25.06
C VAL A 7 22.17 12.24 24.78
N LEU A 8 21.88 11.79 23.56
CA LEU A 8 20.54 11.38 23.17
C LEU A 8 20.10 10.22 24.09
N LYS A 9 18.97 10.38 24.74
CA LYS A 9 18.38 9.34 25.58
C LYS A 9 18.08 8.11 24.76
N LYS A 10 18.39 6.94 25.31
CA LYS A 10 17.94 5.67 24.75
C LYS A 10 16.42 5.58 24.87
N ARG A 11 15.76 4.82 23.97
CA ARG A 11 14.29 4.67 23.97
C ARG A 11 13.74 4.24 25.34
N GLU A 12 14.45 3.36 26.04
CA GLU A 12 14.09 2.86 27.37
C GLU A 12 14.03 3.97 28.42
N GLU A 13 14.77 5.06 28.23
CA GLU A 13 14.85 6.21 29.12
C GLU A 13 13.81 7.30 28.81
N ILE A 14 13.03 7.11 27.73
CA ILE A 14 11.95 8.04 27.31
C ILE A 14 10.66 7.64 28.02
N GLN A 15 9.95 8.62 28.58
CA GLN A 15 8.65 8.36 29.21
C GLN A 15 7.63 7.88 28.19
N GLU A 16 6.72 6.96 28.59
CA GLU A 16 5.71 6.39 27.70
C GLU A 16 4.81 7.44 27.02
N GLN A 17 4.49 8.52 27.72
CA GLN A 17 3.69 9.62 27.17
C GLN A 17 4.38 10.37 26.02
N ASP A 18 5.71 10.29 25.93
CA ASP A 18 6.52 10.96 24.90
C ASP A 18 6.87 10.00 23.73
N LYS A 19 6.39 8.78 23.79
CA LYS A 19 6.54 7.79 22.71
C LYS A 19 5.33 7.81 21.79
N TRP A 20 5.58 7.56 20.51
CA TRP A 20 4.49 7.39 19.54
C TRP A 20 3.68 6.11 19.84
N SER A 21 2.34 6.22 19.73
CA SER A 21 1.42 5.10 19.93
C SER A 21 1.42 4.12 18.74
N ILE A 22 2.57 3.53 18.42
CA ILE A 22 2.70 2.55 17.32
C ILE A 22 1.83 1.32 17.57
N ASN A 23 1.61 0.97 18.84
CA ASN A 23 0.73 -0.13 19.24
C ASN A 23 -0.74 0.07 18.84
N GLU A 24 -1.15 1.27 18.43
CA GLU A 24 -2.48 1.51 17.85
C GLU A 24 -2.59 0.94 16.43
N ILE A 25 -1.47 0.82 15.71
CA ILE A 25 -1.45 0.20 14.36
C ILE A 25 -1.54 -1.31 14.50
N TYR A 26 -0.61 -1.91 15.24
CA TYR A 26 -0.61 -3.32 15.63
C TYR A 26 -0.19 -3.42 17.10
N SER A 27 -0.86 -4.28 17.86
CA SER A 27 -0.62 -4.43 19.30
C SER A 27 0.78 -4.96 19.64
N ASN A 28 1.38 -5.74 18.75
CA ASN A 28 2.72 -6.31 18.89
C ASN A 28 3.28 -6.78 17.54
N ASP A 29 4.55 -7.21 17.57
CA ASP A 29 5.24 -7.66 16.36
C ASP A 29 4.69 -8.99 15.81
N GLU A 30 4.11 -9.84 16.65
CA GLU A 30 3.51 -11.11 16.21
C GLU A 30 2.27 -10.87 15.34
N VAL A 31 1.46 -9.87 15.69
CA VAL A 31 0.33 -9.43 14.87
C VAL A 31 0.82 -8.89 13.52
N TRP A 32 1.90 -8.11 13.51
CA TRP A 32 2.52 -7.63 12.28
C TRP A 32 2.96 -8.80 11.38
N GLU A 33 3.63 -9.83 11.94
CA GLU A 33 4.08 -11.00 11.19
C GLU A 33 2.89 -11.77 10.58
N LYS A 34 1.81 -11.91 11.32
CA LYS A 34 0.58 -12.54 10.82
C LYS A 34 -0.01 -11.76 9.64
N GLU A 35 -0.17 -10.46 9.80
CA GLU A 35 -0.70 -9.58 8.75
C GLU A 35 0.20 -9.56 7.51
N TYR A 36 1.51 -9.62 7.70
CA TYR A 36 2.46 -9.71 6.59
C TYR A 36 2.29 -11.01 5.80
N LYS A 37 2.10 -12.14 6.46
CA LYS A 37 1.81 -13.43 5.79
C LYS A 37 0.49 -13.38 5.03
N GLU A 38 -0.55 -12.81 5.63
CA GLU A 38 -1.84 -12.63 4.96
C GLU A 38 -1.70 -11.73 3.72
N LEU A 39 -0.91 -10.67 3.79
CA LEU A 39 -0.61 -9.82 2.64
C LEU A 39 0.05 -10.63 1.50
N GLN A 40 1.00 -11.50 1.83
CA GLN A 40 1.68 -12.35 0.85
C GLN A 40 0.74 -13.36 0.17
N GLU A 41 -0.34 -13.74 0.84
CA GLU A 41 -1.37 -14.63 0.29
C GLU A 41 -2.43 -13.87 -0.53
N GLU A 42 -2.78 -12.65 -0.11
CA GLU A 42 -3.84 -11.87 -0.73
C GLU A 42 -3.39 -11.07 -1.95
N ALA A 43 -2.20 -10.47 -1.90
CA ALA A 43 -1.73 -9.57 -2.96
C ALA A 43 -1.57 -10.24 -4.33
N PRO A 44 -1.06 -11.49 -4.45
CA PRO A 44 -0.96 -12.16 -5.74
C PRO A 44 -2.30 -12.38 -6.45
N LYS A 45 -3.40 -12.42 -5.70
CA LYS A 45 -4.77 -12.58 -6.26
C LYS A 45 -5.20 -11.39 -7.12
N LEU A 46 -4.55 -10.23 -6.97
CA LEU A 46 -4.80 -9.08 -7.84
C LEU A 46 -4.47 -9.37 -9.31
N LYS A 47 -3.57 -10.31 -9.58
CA LYS A 47 -3.26 -10.76 -10.95
C LYS A 47 -4.41 -11.52 -11.64
N GLU A 48 -5.34 -12.06 -10.87
CA GLU A 48 -6.47 -12.81 -11.42
C GLU A 48 -7.44 -11.93 -12.24
N PHE A 49 -7.37 -10.61 -12.06
CA PHE A 49 -8.16 -9.63 -12.81
C PHE A 49 -7.54 -9.22 -14.16
N GLU A 50 -6.29 -9.61 -14.42
CA GLU A 50 -5.60 -9.28 -15.66
C GLU A 50 -6.36 -9.82 -16.88
N GLY A 51 -6.54 -8.97 -17.88
CA GLY A 51 -7.30 -9.30 -19.09
C GLY A 51 -8.82 -9.17 -18.94
N LYS A 52 -9.33 -8.78 -17.77
CA LYS A 52 -10.77 -8.77 -17.45
C LYS A 52 -11.30 -7.39 -17.05
N LEU A 53 -10.47 -6.36 -17.03
CA LEU A 53 -10.85 -5.02 -16.57
C LEU A 53 -11.77 -4.27 -17.55
N GLY A 54 -11.94 -4.78 -18.75
CA GLY A 54 -12.94 -4.27 -19.71
C GLY A 54 -14.40 -4.50 -19.27
N ASP A 55 -14.63 -5.46 -18.38
CA ASP A 55 -15.92 -5.67 -17.72
C ASP A 55 -16.04 -4.77 -16.49
N GLY A 56 -17.02 -3.89 -16.47
CA GLY A 56 -17.17 -2.87 -15.42
C GLY A 56 -17.40 -3.44 -14.03
N GLU A 57 -18.16 -4.52 -13.89
CA GLU A 57 -18.34 -5.19 -12.59
C GLU A 57 -17.04 -5.82 -12.08
N THR A 58 -16.24 -6.39 -12.97
CA THR A 58 -14.93 -6.92 -12.65
C THR A 58 -13.96 -5.80 -12.24
N LEU A 59 -14.01 -4.66 -12.92
CA LEU A 59 -13.21 -3.48 -12.57
C LEU A 59 -13.54 -2.97 -11.17
N ILE A 60 -14.83 -2.92 -10.80
CA ILE A 60 -15.26 -2.56 -9.43
C ILE A 60 -14.68 -3.53 -8.42
N ARG A 61 -14.78 -4.83 -8.66
CA ARG A 61 -14.24 -5.87 -7.78
C ARG A 61 -12.73 -5.75 -7.63
N TYR A 62 -12.01 -5.47 -8.72
CA TYR A 62 -10.58 -5.19 -8.65
C TYR A 62 -10.28 -4.05 -7.68
N PHE A 63 -10.95 -2.91 -7.82
CA PHE A 63 -10.73 -1.75 -6.96
C PHE A 63 -11.03 -2.06 -5.49
N GLU A 64 -12.11 -2.76 -5.20
CA GLU A 64 -12.47 -3.15 -3.83
C GLU A 64 -11.41 -4.05 -3.19
N VAL A 65 -10.94 -5.05 -3.92
CA VAL A 65 -9.87 -5.95 -3.45
C VAL A 65 -8.56 -5.20 -3.29
N ASN A 66 -8.19 -4.39 -4.28
CA ASN A 66 -6.95 -3.60 -4.23
C ASN A 66 -6.96 -2.59 -3.08
N GLU A 67 -8.08 -1.93 -2.82
CA GLU A 67 -8.20 -1.00 -1.69
C GLU A 67 -7.95 -1.72 -0.36
N LYS A 68 -8.54 -2.88 -0.16
CA LYS A 68 -8.35 -3.70 1.05
C LYS A 68 -6.89 -4.15 1.21
N VAL A 69 -6.29 -4.65 0.14
CA VAL A 69 -4.90 -5.14 0.14
C VAL A 69 -3.91 -3.98 0.33
N SER A 70 -4.11 -2.87 -0.35
CA SER A 70 -3.23 -1.69 -0.24
C SER A 70 -3.26 -1.06 1.16
N ARG A 71 -4.42 -1.00 1.80
CA ARG A 71 -4.53 -0.53 3.19
C ARG A 71 -3.76 -1.43 4.16
N LYS A 72 -3.85 -2.74 3.97
CA LYS A 72 -3.07 -3.72 4.76
C LYS A 72 -1.57 -3.51 4.54
N ALA A 73 -1.14 -3.40 3.29
CA ALA A 73 0.25 -3.15 2.93
C ALA A 73 0.80 -1.86 3.55
N GLU A 74 0.02 -0.79 3.51
CA GLU A 74 0.37 0.50 4.10
C GLU A 74 0.55 0.39 5.63
N LYS A 75 -0.35 -0.26 6.33
CA LYS A 75 -0.24 -0.47 7.78
C LYS A 75 1.01 -1.27 8.16
N ILE A 76 1.29 -2.33 7.41
CA ILE A 76 2.47 -3.17 7.61
C ILE A 76 3.74 -2.34 7.39
N TYR A 77 3.77 -1.56 6.33
CA TYR A 77 4.87 -0.66 5.99
C TYR A 77 5.11 0.39 7.08
N VAL A 78 4.07 1.12 7.47
CA VAL A 78 4.16 2.19 8.46
C VAL A 78 4.62 1.65 9.82
N TYR A 79 4.08 0.54 10.28
CA TYR A 79 4.48 -0.06 11.56
C TYR A 79 5.98 -0.41 11.57
N ALA A 80 6.47 -1.10 10.56
CA ALA A 80 7.88 -1.50 10.48
C ALA A 80 8.82 -0.29 10.42
N HIS A 81 8.48 0.72 9.61
CA HIS A 81 9.25 1.95 9.49
C HIS A 81 9.27 2.76 10.78
N LEU A 82 8.13 2.94 11.45
CA LEU A 82 8.07 3.65 12.72
C LEU A 82 8.84 2.92 13.82
N ARG A 83 8.76 1.60 13.89
CA ARG A 83 9.56 0.82 14.84
C ARG A 83 11.06 0.96 14.60
N CYS A 84 11.47 0.95 13.34
CA CYS A 84 12.87 1.17 12.98
C CYS A 84 13.34 2.59 13.32
N ASP A 85 12.50 3.59 13.06
CA ASP A 85 12.81 5.00 13.34
C ASP A 85 12.92 5.30 14.85
N GLU A 86 12.13 4.59 15.67
CA GLU A 86 12.21 4.70 17.13
C GLU A 86 13.55 4.18 17.71
N ASP A 87 14.10 3.14 17.11
CA ASP A 87 15.35 2.50 17.52
C ASP A 87 16.09 1.96 16.31
N THR A 88 16.87 2.84 15.69
CA THR A 88 17.66 2.52 14.50
C THR A 88 18.75 1.48 14.74
N SER A 89 19.09 1.20 16.00
CA SER A 89 20.07 0.19 16.38
C SER A 89 19.47 -1.22 16.49
N ASN A 90 18.14 -1.35 16.49
CA ASN A 90 17.46 -2.63 16.64
C ASN A 90 17.45 -3.40 15.32
N THR A 91 18.24 -4.46 15.25
CA THR A 91 18.38 -5.29 14.04
C THR A 91 17.11 -6.01 13.65
N LYS A 92 16.23 -6.35 14.60
CA LYS A 92 14.91 -6.93 14.32
C LYS A 92 14.05 -5.97 13.50
N TYR A 93 13.94 -4.71 13.91
CA TYR A 93 13.14 -3.71 13.23
C TYR A 93 13.73 -3.30 11.88
N GLN A 94 15.06 -3.25 11.76
CA GLN A 94 15.72 -3.09 10.47
C GLN A 94 15.36 -4.23 9.51
N ALA A 95 15.36 -5.47 9.99
CA ALA A 95 14.97 -6.64 9.19
C ALA A 95 13.49 -6.58 8.77
N MET A 96 12.58 -6.19 9.66
CA MET A 96 11.17 -6.01 9.34
C MET A 96 10.96 -4.93 8.28
N MET A 97 11.63 -3.80 8.42
CA MET A 97 11.56 -2.69 7.44
C MET A 97 12.07 -3.14 6.07
N ASN A 98 13.25 -3.78 6.02
CA ASN A 98 13.82 -4.27 4.75
C ASN A 98 12.92 -5.32 4.09
N LYS A 99 12.29 -6.16 4.88
CA LYS A 99 11.36 -7.20 4.42
C LYS A 99 10.13 -6.61 3.73
N ILE A 100 9.50 -5.62 4.33
CA ILE A 100 8.34 -4.97 3.71
C ILE A 100 8.75 -4.09 2.52
N ASP A 101 9.88 -3.41 2.56
CA ASP A 101 10.37 -2.60 1.44
C ASP A 101 10.60 -3.47 0.20
N ALA A 102 11.24 -4.63 0.37
CA ALA A 102 11.43 -5.60 -0.72
C ALA A 102 10.09 -6.13 -1.23
N TYR A 103 9.15 -6.43 -0.34
CA TYR A 103 7.83 -6.92 -0.72
C TYR A 103 6.99 -5.86 -1.45
N MET A 104 7.13 -4.59 -1.13
CA MET A 104 6.41 -3.53 -1.85
C MET A 104 6.81 -3.46 -3.33
N ALA A 105 8.06 -3.77 -3.66
CA ALA A 105 8.49 -3.88 -5.05
C ALA A 105 7.84 -5.09 -5.75
N GLU A 106 7.73 -6.22 -5.08
CA GLU A 106 7.01 -7.39 -5.56
C GLU A 106 5.50 -7.10 -5.72
N TYR A 107 4.88 -6.48 -4.72
CA TYR A 107 3.47 -6.07 -4.76
C TYR A 107 3.16 -5.21 -5.99
N ALA A 108 4.03 -4.26 -6.32
CA ALA A 108 3.86 -3.41 -7.50
C ALA A 108 3.75 -4.23 -8.79
N THR A 109 4.38 -5.39 -8.89
CA THR A 109 4.28 -6.27 -10.07
C THR A 109 2.89 -6.86 -10.26
N TYR A 110 2.14 -7.07 -9.17
CA TYR A 110 0.80 -7.64 -9.23
C TYR A 110 -0.26 -6.68 -9.77
N THR A 111 0.02 -5.39 -9.79
CA THR A 111 -0.89 -4.34 -10.25
C THR A 111 -0.38 -3.60 -11.48
N ALA A 112 0.82 -3.90 -11.96
CA ALA A 112 1.46 -3.20 -13.07
C ALA A 112 0.68 -3.26 -14.39
N TYR A 113 -0.15 -4.27 -14.59
CA TYR A 113 -0.98 -4.43 -15.80
C TYR A 113 -2.17 -3.48 -15.87
N VAL A 114 -2.60 -2.92 -14.75
CA VAL A 114 -3.90 -2.22 -14.62
C VAL A 114 -3.99 -0.99 -15.51
N VAL A 115 -3.03 -0.09 -15.42
CA VAL A 115 -3.04 1.14 -16.22
C VAL A 115 -2.90 0.84 -17.71
N PRO A 116 -1.91 0.02 -18.17
CA PRO A 116 -1.83 -0.36 -19.58
C PRO A 116 -3.09 -1.04 -20.11
N GLU A 117 -3.71 -1.91 -19.32
CA GLU A 117 -4.94 -2.61 -19.73
C GLU A 117 -6.11 -1.64 -19.90
N ILE A 118 -6.33 -0.73 -18.95
CA ILE A 118 -7.37 0.30 -19.04
C ILE A 118 -7.15 1.19 -20.29
N LEU A 119 -5.90 1.60 -20.54
CA LEU A 119 -5.55 2.42 -21.69
C LEU A 119 -5.70 1.69 -23.03
N SER A 120 -5.64 0.36 -23.03
CA SER A 120 -5.82 -0.46 -24.22
C SER A 120 -7.28 -0.71 -24.61
N LEU A 121 -8.22 -0.39 -23.72
CA LEU A 121 -9.65 -0.56 -23.99
C LEU A 121 -10.12 0.40 -25.10
N PRO A 122 -11.14 0.01 -25.88
CA PRO A 122 -11.73 0.91 -26.89
C PRO A 122 -12.17 2.24 -26.29
N ASP A 123 -12.02 3.32 -27.06
CA ASP A 123 -12.44 4.65 -26.64
C ASP A 123 -13.91 4.68 -26.22
N GLY A 124 -14.19 5.34 -25.11
CA GLY A 124 -15.54 5.44 -24.56
C GLY A 124 -15.99 4.28 -23.67
N THR A 125 -15.21 3.18 -23.59
CA THR A 125 -15.57 2.02 -22.77
C THR A 125 -15.64 2.37 -21.27
N ILE A 126 -14.61 3.00 -20.73
CA ILE A 126 -14.55 3.37 -19.30
C ILE A 126 -15.55 4.48 -19.00
N GLU A 127 -15.67 5.49 -19.85
CA GLU A 127 -16.62 6.59 -19.70
C GLU A 127 -18.07 6.07 -19.62
N LYS A 128 -18.43 5.15 -20.51
CA LYS A 128 -19.75 4.51 -20.49
C LYS A 128 -19.98 3.73 -19.20
N GLN A 129 -19.00 2.95 -18.75
CA GLN A 129 -19.10 2.18 -17.51
C GLN A 129 -19.23 3.09 -16.29
N MET A 130 -18.53 4.23 -16.25
CA MET A 130 -18.68 5.22 -15.17
C MET A 130 -20.08 5.83 -15.11
N GLU A 131 -20.75 6.01 -16.27
CA GLU A 131 -22.12 6.50 -16.34
C GLU A 131 -23.13 5.45 -15.89
N GLU A 132 -22.93 4.20 -16.25
CA GLU A 132 -23.88 3.10 -16.01
C GLU A 132 -23.72 2.46 -14.62
N LEU A 133 -22.50 2.45 -14.05
CA LEU A 133 -22.17 1.72 -12.83
C LEU A 133 -21.81 2.67 -11.70
N LYS A 134 -22.73 2.83 -10.75
CA LYS A 134 -22.52 3.66 -9.55
C LYS A 134 -21.34 3.19 -8.67
N GLY A 135 -21.00 1.92 -8.72
CA GLY A 135 -19.85 1.37 -8.00
C GLY A 135 -18.51 1.94 -8.44
N LEU A 136 -18.42 2.55 -9.64
CA LEU A 136 -17.23 3.23 -10.12
C LEU A 136 -17.11 4.70 -9.65
N GLU A 137 -18.16 5.27 -9.06
CA GLU A 137 -18.16 6.67 -8.61
C GLU A 137 -16.97 7.02 -7.67
N PRO A 138 -16.63 6.21 -6.65
CA PRO A 138 -15.48 6.49 -5.80
C PRO A 138 -14.15 6.53 -6.56
N TYR A 139 -14.06 5.89 -7.72
CA TYR A 139 -12.85 5.74 -8.52
C TYR A 139 -12.82 6.63 -9.76
N LYS A 140 -13.84 7.46 -9.94
CA LYS A 140 -14.00 8.33 -11.12
C LYS A 140 -12.79 9.22 -11.36
N PHE A 141 -12.31 9.89 -10.34
CA PHE A 141 -11.15 10.78 -10.46
C PHE A 141 -9.88 10.01 -10.88
N LEU A 142 -9.64 8.84 -10.29
CA LEU A 142 -8.53 7.97 -10.66
C LEU A 142 -8.61 7.52 -12.12
N LEU A 143 -9.78 7.06 -12.55
CA LEU A 143 -10.01 6.61 -13.93
C LEU A 143 -9.88 7.74 -14.94
N GLU A 144 -10.41 8.91 -14.65
CA GLU A 144 -10.26 10.11 -15.50
C GLU A 144 -8.78 10.51 -15.64
N ASN A 145 -8.00 10.44 -14.58
CA ASN A 145 -6.57 10.72 -14.62
C ASN A 145 -5.81 9.69 -15.49
N ILE A 146 -6.14 8.41 -15.38
CA ILE A 146 -5.55 7.37 -16.23
C ILE A 146 -5.88 7.65 -17.70
N LEU A 147 -7.13 7.97 -18.01
CA LEU A 147 -7.55 8.23 -19.40
C LEU A 147 -6.88 9.47 -20.01
N LYS A 148 -6.51 10.45 -19.19
CA LYS A 148 -5.75 11.64 -19.66
C LYS A 148 -4.33 11.28 -20.14
N GLU A 149 -3.77 10.18 -19.69
CA GLU A 149 -2.46 9.71 -20.12
C GLU A 149 -2.49 9.07 -21.51
N LYS A 150 -3.67 8.67 -22.00
CA LYS A 150 -3.83 7.95 -23.27
C LYS A 150 -3.17 8.63 -24.49
N PRO A 151 -3.25 9.96 -24.68
CA PRO A 151 -2.59 10.63 -25.80
C PRO A 151 -1.07 10.62 -25.73
N HIS A 152 -0.49 10.32 -24.59
CA HIS A 152 0.94 10.34 -24.32
C HIS A 152 1.60 8.94 -24.33
N VAL A 153 0.78 7.90 -24.46
CA VAL A 153 1.26 6.52 -24.55
C VAL A 153 1.51 6.20 -26.03
N LEU A 154 2.78 6.05 -26.39
CA LEU A 154 3.23 5.61 -27.70
C LEU A 154 3.13 4.09 -27.82
#